data_a11c26a115b609aee852bebee7c8b342
#
_entry.id   a11c26a115b609aee852bebee7c8b342
#
_cell.length_a   1.000
_cell.length_b   1.000
_cell.length_c   1.000
_cell.angle_alpha   90.00
_cell.angle_beta   90.00
_cell.angle_gamma   90.00
#
_symmetry.space_group_name_H-M   'P 1'
#
loop_
_entity.id
_entity.type
_entity.pdbx_description
1 polymer ?
#
loop_
_entity_poly.entity_id
_entity_poly.type
_entity_poly.pdbx_seq_one_letter_code
_entity_poly.pdbx_strand_id
1 'polypeptide(L)'
;MSPTFAQHPPVRRAVSPLAPEPATLERFLAHCHRRRYPTRTDVFRPGDPAGTLYYIVSGSTSIITEEDDGRELVLGYLGAGEFVGEMGLFIETERREVALRSRTPCELAEISYERLYQLLQGQLAADAPKLLYAIGSQLSRRLLDTSRKAGRLAFLDVTDRIIRTLHDLAREPDASRTEPAPGLCLPRARLSA
;
A
#
# COMPACT_ATOMS: atom_id res chain seq x y z
N MET A 1 -40.84 23.55 -3.91
CA MET A 1 -40.52 22.19 -3.39
C MET A 1 -39.11 21.84 -3.91
N SER A 2 -38.12 22.03 -3.06
CA SER A 2 -36.70 21.77 -3.42
C SER A 2 -36.37 20.29 -3.17
N PRO A 3 -35.68 19.61 -4.05
CA PRO A 3 -35.31 18.20 -3.84
C PRO A 3 -34.21 18.11 -2.74
N THR A 4 -34.52 17.36 -1.72
CA THR A 4 -33.61 16.97 -0.65
C THR A 4 -32.52 16.09 -1.24
N PHE A 5 -31.27 16.58 -1.28
CA PHE A 5 -30.09 15.80 -1.60
C PHE A 5 -29.91 14.70 -0.54
N ALA A 6 -30.13 13.47 -0.92
CA ALA A 6 -29.82 12.32 -0.09
C ALA A 6 -28.31 12.31 0.18
N GLN A 7 -27.94 12.54 1.45
CA GLN A 7 -26.57 12.39 1.91
C GLN A 7 -26.19 10.92 1.78
N HIS A 8 -25.30 10.60 0.82
CA HIS A 8 -24.68 9.30 0.74
C HIS A 8 -23.85 9.08 2.00
N PRO A 9 -23.97 7.94 2.68
CA PRO A 9 -23.14 7.63 3.84
C PRO A 9 -21.67 7.64 3.39
N PRO A 10 -20.74 8.09 4.26
CA PRO A 10 -19.33 8.10 3.93
C PRO A 10 -18.89 6.69 3.58
N VAL A 11 -18.31 6.53 2.39
CA VAL A 11 -17.72 5.27 1.95
C VAL A 11 -16.65 4.91 2.98
N ARG A 12 -16.92 3.89 3.81
CA ARG A 12 -15.92 3.31 4.71
C ARG A 12 -14.79 2.82 3.81
N ARG A 13 -13.66 3.52 3.85
CA ARG A 13 -12.42 3.07 3.18
C ARG A 13 -12.14 1.66 3.68
N ALA A 14 -12.17 0.70 2.78
CA ALA A 14 -11.88 -0.69 3.10
C ALA A 14 -10.43 -0.76 3.62
N VAL A 15 -10.28 -1.12 4.88
CA VAL A 15 -8.98 -1.49 5.46
C VAL A 15 -8.57 -2.80 4.81
N SER A 16 -7.27 -3.00 4.59
CA SER A 16 -6.75 -4.26 4.04
C SER A 16 -7.32 -5.46 4.79
N PRO A 17 -7.88 -6.47 4.11
CA PRO A 17 -8.38 -7.69 4.75
C PRO A 17 -7.28 -8.49 5.46
N LEU A 18 -6.02 -8.14 5.24
CA LEU A 18 -4.84 -8.73 5.88
C LEU A 18 -4.30 -7.86 7.04
N ALA A 19 -5.03 -6.81 7.43
CA ALA A 19 -4.69 -6.03 8.62
C ALA A 19 -4.87 -6.89 9.88
N PRO A 20 -4.09 -6.61 10.96
CA PRO A 20 -4.30 -7.26 12.25
C PRO A 20 -5.72 -7.02 12.79
N GLU A 21 -6.17 -7.90 13.71
CA GLU A 21 -7.41 -7.65 14.45
C GLU A 21 -7.42 -6.23 15.07
N PRO A 22 -8.58 -5.54 15.09
CA PRO A 22 -8.65 -4.16 15.59
C PRO A 22 -8.05 -3.96 16.98
N ALA A 23 -8.31 -4.87 17.93
CA ALA A 23 -7.79 -4.76 19.29
C ALA A 23 -6.26 -4.94 19.36
N THR A 24 -5.70 -5.85 18.57
CA THR A 24 -4.25 -6.05 18.44
C THR A 24 -3.60 -4.82 17.81
N LEU A 25 -4.23 -4.31 16.75
CA LEU A 25 -3.76 -3.12 16.05
C LEU A 25 -3.76 -1.88 16.96
N GLU A 26 -4.83 -1.67 17.73
CA GLU A 26 -4.94 -0.55 18.65
C GLU A 26 -3.82 -0.57 19.70
N ARG A 27 -3.55 -1.75 20.32
CA ARG A 27 -2.44 -1.91 21.27
C ARG A 27 -1.09 -1.65 20.61
N PHE A 28 -0.86 -2.13 19.41
CA PHE A 28 0.36 -1.85 18.67
C PHE A 28 0.52 -0.35 18.37
N LEU A 29 -0.51 0.29 17.84
CA LEU A 29 -0.49 1.70 17.45
C LEU A 29 -0.30 2.65 18.65
N ALA A 30 -0.66 2.25 19.88
CA ALA A 30 -0.39 3.01 21.09
C ALA A 30 1.11 3.20 21.38
N HIS A 31 1.97 2.37 20.78
CA HIS A 31 3.42 2.44 20.93
C HIS A 31 4.14 3.08 19.75
N CYS A 32 3.40 3.46 18.70
CA CYS A 32 3.95 4.04 17.49
C CYS A 32 3.92 5.57 17.52
N HIS A 33 4.92 6.19 16.93
CA HIS A 33 4.88 7.60 16.60
C HIS A 33 4.06 7.83 15.34
N ARG A 34 3.08 8.77 15.38
CA ARG A 34 2.25 9.09 14.20
C ARG A 34 2.80 10.32 13.50
N ARG A 35 2.96 10.19 12.18
CA ARG A 35 3.44 11.28 11.34
C ARG A 35 2.58 11.45 10.09
N ARG A 36 2.33 12.70 9.72
CA ARG A 36 1.55 13.05 8.53
C ARG A 36 2.48 13.47 7.41
N TYR A 37 2.18 13.00 6.22
CA TYR A 37 2.92 13.29 5.01
C TYR A 37 1.97 13.92 3.98
N PRO A 38 2.32 15.09 3.41
CA PRO A 38 1.62 15.66 2.26
C PRO A 38 1.71 14.72 1.05
N THR A 39 0.89 14.99 0.03
CA THR A 39 0.97 14.28 -1.26
C THR A 39 2.35 14.46 -1.90
N ARG A 40 2.85 13.45 -2.60
CA ARG A 40 4.13 13.44 -3.34
C ARG A 40 5.35 13.71 -2.46
N THR A 41 5.33 13.24 -1.23
CA THR A 41 6.42 13.37 -0.27
C THR A 41 7.08 12.01 -0.04
N ASP A 42 8.40 11.97 -0.13
CA ASP A 42 9.15 10.76 0.18
C ASP A 42 9.18 10.55 1.70
N VAL A 43 8.74 9.38 2.14
CA VAL A 43 8.78 8.94 3.54
C VAL A 43 10.19 8.47 3.87
N PHE A 44 10.77 7.70 2.94
CA PHE A 44 12.17 7.30 2.93
C PHE A 44 12.64 7.09 1.47
N ARG A 45 13.96 7.08 1.26
CA ARG A 45 14.62 6.94 -0.04
C ARG A 45 15.64 5.79 -0.03
N PRO A 46 16.07 5.32 -1.20
CA PRO A 46 17.23 4.42 -1.30
C PRO A 46 18.44 5.02 -0.56
N GLY A 47 19.13 4.18 0.21
CA GLY A 47 20.26 4.60 1.02
C GLY A 47 19.93 5.07 2.45
N ASP A 48 18.67 5.38 2.76
CA ASP A 48 18.26 5.70 4.13
C ASP A 48 18.39 4.49 5.07
N PRO A 49 18.57 4.68 6.38
CA PRO A 49 18.60 3.59 7.35
C PRO A 49 17.33 2.75 7.33
N ALA A 50 17.47 1.43 7.35
CA ALA A 50 16.36 0.48 7.24
C ALA A 50 15.77 0.03 8.59
N GLY A 51 16.00 0.76 9.67
CA GLY A 51 15.64 0.36 11.05
C GLY A 51 14.22 0.64 11.52
N THR A 52 13.27 0.99 10.63
CA THR A 52 11.92 1.43 11.01
C THR A 52 10.84 0.67 10.25
N LEU A 53 9.82 0.18 10.99
CA LEU A 53 8.57 -0.34 10.46
C LEU A 53 7.54 0.78 10.42
N TYR A 54 6.77 0.84 9.35
CA TYR A 54 5.66 1.77 9.16
C TYR A 54 4.36 1.00 9.02
N TYR A 55 3.28 1.58 9.51
CA TYR A 55 1.90 1.14 9.27
C TYR A 55 1.10 2.30 8.68
N ILE A 56 0.42 2.07 7.55
CA ILE A 56 -0.38 3.09 6.89
C ILE A 56 -1.73 3.20 7.61
N VAL A 57 -1.91 4.26 8.39
CA VAL A 57 -3.16 4.54 9.13
C VAL A 57 -4.21 5.09 8.17
N SER A 58 -3.80 5.99 7.26
CA SER A 58 -4.68 6.56 6.25
C SER A 58 -3.90 7.03 5.03
N GLY A 59 -4.59 7.14 3.89
CA GLY A 59 -4.00 7.53 2.63
C GLY A 59 -3.44 6.36 1.84
N SER A 60 -2.62 6.67 0.83
CA SER A 60 -1.95 5.69 -0.04
C SER A 60 -0.53 6.12 -0.38
N THR A 61 0.33 5.13 -0.60
CA THR A 61 1.75 5.30 -0.93
C THR A 61 2.12 4.44 -2.13
N SER A 62 3.25 4.73 -2.76
CA SER A 62 3.90 3.92 -3.79
C SER A 62 5.29 3.50 -3.36
N ILE A 63 5.64 2.24 -3.66
CA ILE A 63 7.01 1.74 -3.58
C ILE A 63 7.64 1.96 -4.96
N ILE A 64 8.77 2.67 -4.99
CA ILE A 64 9.42 3.11 -6.23
C ILE A 64 10.87 2.66 -6.19
N THR A 65 11.35 2.07 -7.29
CA THR A 65 12.79 1.91 -7.56
C THR A 65 13.19 2.90 -8.65
N GLU A 66 14.42 3.35 -8.61
CA GLU A 66 15.00 4.29 -9.57
C GLU A 66 16.23 3.63 -10.22
N GLU A 67 16.31 3.72 -11.53
CA GLU A 67 17.46 3.31 -12.31
C GLU A 67 18.51 4.43 -12.33
N ASP A 68 19.76 4.09 -12.68
CA ASP A 68 20.89 5.02 -12.72
C ASP A 68 20.66 6.23 -13.66
N ASP A 69 19.79 6.08 -14.65
CA ASP A 69 19.40 7.15 -15.59
C ASP A 69 18.24 8.02 -15.10
N GLY A 70 17.77 7.82 -13.86
CA GLY A 70 16.70 8.61 -13.23
C GLY A 70 15.29 8.16 -13.61
N ARG A 71 15.12 7.02 -14.31
CA ARG A 71 13.79 6.46 -14.57
C ARG A 71 13.23 5.80 -13.31
N GLU A 72 12.04 6.19 -12.93
CA GLU A 72 11.31 5.60 -11.81
C GLU A 72 10.42 4.44 -12.29
N LEU A 73 10.47 3.32 -11.56
CA LEU A 73 9.56 2.19 -11.73
C LEU A 73 8.74 1.99 -10.45
N VAL A 74 7.42 2.05 -10.55
CA VAL A 74 6.53 1.76 -9.45
C VAL A 74 6.38 0.24 -9.28
N LEU A 75 6.92 -0.29 -8.19
CA LEU A 75 6.86 -1.71 -7.86
C LEU A 75 5.48 -2.09 -7.29
N GLY A 76 4.85 -1.19 -6.53
CA GLY A 76 3.55 -1.44 -5.92
C GLY A 76 2.93 -0.22 -5.30
N TYR A 77 1.64 -0.34 -5.02
CA TYR A 77 0.83 0.65 -4.32
C TYR A 77 0.32 0.07 -3.02
N LEU A 78 0.34 0.86 -1.97
CA LEU A 78 -0.05 0.45 -0.63
C LEU A 78 -1.08 1.43 -0.08
N GLY A 79 -2.05 0.88 0.66
CA GLY A 79 -3.14 1.65 1.26
C GLY A 79 -3.22 1.49 2.78
N ALA A 80 -4.24 2.11 3.36
CA ALA A 80 -4.51 1.98 4.79
C ALA A 80 -4.65 0.50 5.20
N GLY A 81 -4.05 0.13 6.33
CA GLY A 81 -4.05 -1.23 6.84
C GLY A 81 -2.80 -2.04 6.48
N GLU A 82 -1.86 -1.46 5.74
CA GLU A 82 -0.66 -2.17 5.31
C GLU A 82 0.59 -1.73 6.05
N PHE A 83 1.48 -2.70 6.27
CA PHE A 83 2.82 -2.48 6.81
C PHE A 83 3.81 -2.21 5.68
N VAL A 84 4.82 -1.39 5.96
CA VAL A 84 5.92 -1.05 5.03
C VAL A 84 7.23 -1.02 5.78
N GLY A 85 8.28 -1.45 5.11
CA GLY A 85 9.60 -1.56 5.70
C GLY A 85 9.76 -2.81 6.55
N GLU A 86 8.88 -3.77 6.40
CA GLU A 86 8.85 -5.03 7.14
C GLU A 86 9.99 -5.98 6.79
N MET A 87 10.61 -5.83 5.62
CA MET A 87 11.67 -6.73 5.16
C MET A 87 12.84 -6.80 6.15
N GLY A 88 13.24 -5.67 6.71
CA GLY A 88 14.32 -5.62 7.70
C GLY A 88 14.01 -6.28 9.04
N LEU A 89 12.76 -6.74 9.27
CA LEU A 89 12.44 -7.60 10.42
C LEU A 89 12.84 -9.06 10.19
N PHE A 90 12.97 -9.49 8.94
CA PHE A 90 13.17 -10.89 8.57
C PHE A 90 14.51 -11.15 7.90
N ILE A 91 15.07 -10.14 7.24
CA ILE A 91 16.38 -10.18 6.61
C ILE A 91 17.21 -8.99 7.06
N GLU A 92 18.49 -9.22 7.28
CA GLU A 92 19.41 -8.18 7.70
C GLU A 92 19.65 -7.21 6.54
N THR A 93 19.12 -5.99 6.67
CA THR A 93 19.30 -4.91 5.70
C THR A 93 19.66 -3.64 6.45
N GLU A 94 20.80 -3.04 6.12
CA GLU A 94 21.22 -1.78 6.77
C GLU A 94 20.54 -0.56 6.16
N ARG A 95 20.25 -0.61 4.86
CA ARG A 95 19.75 0.52 4.07
C ARG A 95 18.54 0.15 3.24
N ARG A 96 17.71 1.16 2.97
CA ARG A 96 16.57 1.03 2.05
C ARG A 96 17.08 0.89 0.61
N GLU A 97 16.47 -0.01 -0.14
CA GLU A 97 16.76 -0.20 -1.57
C GLU A 97 15.74 0.50 -2.46
N VAL A 98 14.61 0.93 -1.89
CA VAL A 98 13.49 1.55 -2.61
C VAL A 98 13.06 2.84 -1.91
N ALA A 99 12.37 3.71 -2.64
CA ALA A 99 11.67 4.84 -2.07
C ALA A 99 10.24 4.46 -1.68
N LEU A 100 9.74 5.06 -0.60
CA LEU A 100 8.32 5.09 -0.27
C LEU A 100 7.81 6.52 -0.42
N ARG A 101 6.88 6.74 -1.34
CA ARG A 101 6.33 8.07 -1.64
C ARG A 101 4.82 8.10 -1.42
N SER A 102 4.35 9.14 -0.74
CA SER A 102 2.91 9.40 -0.55
C SER A 102 2.25 9.75 -1.89
N ARG A 103 1.13 9.11 -2.21
CA ARG A 103 0.28 9.42 -3.38
C ARG A 103 -0.84 10.38 -3.04
N THR A 104 -1.39 10.22 -1.85
CA THR A 104 -2.38 11.12 -1.25
C THR A 104 -1.83 11.64 0.07
N PRO A 105 -2.44 12.65 0.71
CA PRO A 105 -2.13 12.94 2.10
C PRO A 105 -2.29 11.68 2.93
N CYS A 106 -1.26 11.29 3.67
CA CYS A 106 -1.27 10.06 4.46
C CYS A 106 -0.78 10.29 5.89
N GLU A 107 -1.27 9.43 6.78
CA GLU A 107 -0.80 9.30 8.15
C GLU A 107 -0.16 7.93 8.32
N LEU A 108 1.09 7.90 8.75
CA LEU A 108 1.85 6.70 9.04
C LEU A 108 2.13 6.60 10.53
N ALA A 109 2.06 5.39 11.05
CA ALA A 109 2.53 5.05 12.39
C ALA A 109 3.91 4.38 12.26
N GLU A 110 4.91 4.92 12.95
CA GLU A 110 6.32 4.57 12.82
C GLU A 110 6.80 3.94 14.12
N ILE A 111 7.60 2.87 14.03
CA ILE A 111 8.26 2.24 15.17
C ILE A 111 9.62 1.68 14.74
N SER A 112 10.67 1.88 15.54
CA SER A 112 11.96 1.25 15.30
C SER A 112 11.88 -0.27 15.51
N TYR A 113 12.67 -1.04 14.77
CA TYR A 113 12.71 -2.50 14.94
C TYR A 113 13.13 -2.88 16.37
N GLU A 114 14.12 -2.19 16.93
CA GLU A 114 14.57 -2.43 18.29
C GLU A 114 13.42 -2.30 19.29
N ARG A 115 12.65 -1.20 19.19
CA ARG A 115 11.49 -0.98 20.06
C ARG A 115 10.41 -2.02 19.83
N LEU A 116 10.15 -2.39 18.58
CA LEU A 116 9.19 -3.42 18.25
C LEU A 116 9.59 -4.78 18.85
N TYR A 117 10.85 -5.21 18.74
CA TYR A 117 11.34 -6.44 19.35
C TYR A 117 11.16 -6.45 20.87
N GLN A 118 11.48 -5.35 21.55
CA GLN A 118 11.24 -5.23 22.99
C GLN A 118 9.77 -5.39 23.36
N LEU A 119 8.87 -4.80 22.57
CA LEU A 119 7.42 -4.91 22.79
C LEU A 119 6.90 -6.32 22.54
N LEU A 120 7.35 -6.97 21.46
CA LEU A 120 6.94 -8.33 21.12
C LEU A 120 7.41 -9.37 22.15
N GLN A 121 8.51 -9.10 22.87
CA GLN A 121 8.97 -9.94 23.97
C GLN A 121 8.35 -9.57 25.32
N GLY A 122 7.69 -8.42 25.43
CA GLY A 122 7.12 -7.87 26.66
C GLY A 122 5.62 -7.59 26.54
N GLN A 123 5.29 -6.30 26.45
CA GLN A 123 3.90 -5.81 26.54
C GLN A 123 2.97 -6.33 25.42
N LEU A 124 3.51 -6.62 24.25
CA LEU A 124 2.75 -7.17 23.10
C LEU A 124 3.05 -8.67 22.85
N ALA A 125 3.61 -9.38 23.83
CA ALA A 125 3.95 -10.80 23.64
C ALA A 125 2.72 -11.66 23.26
N ALA A 126 1.57 -11.39 23.85
CA ALA A 126 0.31 -12.09 23.50
C ALA A 126 -0.23 -11.73 22.09
N ASP A 127 0.13 -10.56 21.58
CA ASP A 127 -0.26 -10.08 20.25
C ASP A 127 0.77 -10.39 19.17
N ALA A 128 2.00 -10.74 19.54
CA ALA A 128 3.11 -10.98 18.64
C ALA A 128 2.77 -11.98 17.51
N PRO A 129 2.15 -13.16 17.77
CA PRO A 129 1.78 -14.07 16.70
C PRO A 129 0.82 -13.44 15.68
N LYS A 130 -0.16 -12.65 16.13
CA LYS A 130 -1.16 -12.01 15.27
C LYS A 130 -0.54 -10.91 14.41
N LEU A 131 0.35 -10.11 14.99
CA LEU A 131 1.08 -9.05 14.26
C LEU A 131 2.01 -9.66 13.21
N LEU A 132 2.81 -10.66 13.58
CA LEU A 132 3.73 -11.34 12.66
C LEU A 132 2.97 -12.08 11.56
N TYR A 133 1.82 -12.70 11.87
CA TYR A 133 0.98 -13.33 10.86
C TYR A 133 0.42 -12.31 9.86
N ALA A 134 -0.05 -11.15 10.32
CA ALA A 134 -0.54 -10.08 9.46
C ALA A 134 0.56 -9.55 8.53
N ILE A 135 1.75 -9.26 9.07
CA ILE A 135 2.91 -8.83 8.29
C ILE A 135 3.31 -9.90 7.26
N GLY A 136 3.45 -11.16 7.68
CA GLY A 136 3.80 -12.27 6.80
C GLY A 136 2.77 -12.51 5.71
N SER A 137 1.48 -12.38 6.02
CA SER A 137 0.39 -12.51 5.04
C SER A 137 0.46 -11.42 3.97
N GLN A 138 0.75 -10.18 4.37
CA GLN A 138 0.93 -9.06 3.44
C GLN A 138 2.17 -9.25 2.56
N LEU A 139 3.30 -9.70 3.13
CA LEU A 139 4.51 -10.05 2.37
C LEU A 139 4.24 -11.13 1.34
N SER A 140 3.56 -12.21 1.76
CA SER A 140 3.22 -13.34 0.87
C SER A 140 2.33 -12.89 -0.28
N ARG A 141 1.38 -11.99 -0.02
CA ARG A 141 0.53 -11.41 -1.05
C ARG A 141 1.35 -10.59 -2.04
N ARG A 142 2.24 -9.71 -1.56
CA ARG A 142 3.11 -8.88 -2.41
C ARG A 142 4.03 -9.73 -3.26
N LEU A 143 4.62 -10.79 -2.69
CA LEU A 143 5.44 -11.74 -3.43
C LEU A 143 4.65 -12.42 -4.55
N LEU A 144 3.42 -12.88 -4.27
CA LEU A 144 2.55 -13.48 -5.27
C LEU A 144 2.21 -12.51 -6.40
N ASP A 145 1.87 -11.26 -6.06
CA ASP A 145 1.51 -10.24 -7.04
C ASP A 145 2.73 -9.83 -7.89
N THR A 146 3.92 -9.73 -7.29
CA THR A 146 5.18 -9.49 -8.01
C THR A 146 5.52 -10.66 -8.95
N SER A 147 5.38 -11.91 -8.51
CA SER A 147 5.59 -13.09 -9.33
C SER A 147 4.64 -13.14 -10.52
N ARG A 148 3.36 -12.76 -10.32
CA ARG A 148 2.39 -12.65 -11.41
C ARG A 148 2.75 -11.55 -12.40
N LYS A 149 3.22 -10.38 -11.91
CA LYS A 149 3.71 -9.30 -12.79
C LYS A 149 4.90 -9.76 -13.62
N ALA A 150 5.87 -10.42 -13.01
CA ALA A 150 7.03 -10.98 -13.72
C ALA A 150 6.62 -12.00 -14.80
N GLY A 151 5.69 -12.91 -14.49
CA GLY A 151 5.16 -13.85 -15.47
C GLY A 151 4.46 -13.16 -16.65
N ARG A 152 3.71 -12.09 -16.39
CA ARG A 152 3.07 -11.31 -17.49
C ARG A 152 4.11 -10.63 -18.40
N LEU A 153 5.20 -10.13 -17.83
CA LEU A 153 6.29 -9.54 -18.63
C LEU A 153 6.94 -10.58 -19.56
N ALA A 154 7.04 -11.83 -19.10
CA ALA A 154 7.67 -12.91 -19.86
C ALA A 154 6.77 -13.51 -20.95
N PHE A 155 5.45 -13.59 -20.73
CA PHE A 155 4.55 -14.42 -21.54
C PHE A 155 3.45 -13.64 -22.28
N LEU A 156 3.19 -12.38 -21.95
CA LEU A 156 2.14 -11.60 -22.63
C LEU A 156 2.72 -10.67 -23.69
N ASP A 157 1.97 -10.48 -24.76
CA ASP A 157 2.26 -9.45 -25.75
C ASP A 157 2.01 -8.03 -25.19
N VAL A 158 2.36 -7.02 -25.99
CA VAL A 158 2.28 -5.61 -25.56
C VAL A 158 0.83 -5.20 -25.28
N THR A 159 -0.11 -5.63 -26.11
CA THR A 159 -1.52 -5.25 -26.01
C THR A 159 -2.15 -5.81 -24.74
N ASP A 160 -1.94 -7.11 -24.49
CA ASP A 160 -2.43 -7.77 -23.29
C ASP A 160 -1.81 -7.18 -22.01
N ARG A 161 -0.53 -6.79 -22.05
CA ARG A 161 0.12 -6.12 -20.92
C ARG A 161 -0.51 -4.78 -20.62
N ILE A 162 -0.81 -3.96 -21.63
CA ILE A 162 -1.47 -2.66 -21.45
C ILE A 162 -2.85 -2.84 -20.82
N ILE A 163 -3.68 -3.72 -21.37
CA ILE A 163 -5.03 -3.98 -20.87
C ILE A 163 -5.01 -4.40 -19.40
N ARG A 164 -4.13 -5.35 -19.06
CA ARG A 164 -4.02 -5.84 -17.67
C ARG A 164 -3.45 -4.77 -16.73
N THR A 165 -2.50 -3.97 -17.17
CA THR A 165 -1.96 -2.86 -16.35
C THR A 165 -3.03 -1.83 -16.05
N LEU A 166 -3.84 -1.43 -17.03
CA LEU A 166 -4.96 -0.50 -16.84
C LEU A 166 -6.01 -1.07 -15.88
N HIS A 167 -6.32 -2.36 -16.01
CA HIS A 167 -7.24 -3.03 -15.10
C HIS A 167 -6.71 -3.13 -13.66
N ASP A 168 -5.41 -3.36 -13.49
CA ASP A 168 -4.79 -3.40 -12.16
C ASP A 168 -4.79 -1.99 -11.54
N LEU A 169 -4.42 -0.95 -12.29
CA LEU A 169 -4.46 0.44 -11.84
C LEU A 169 -5.86 0.91 -11.40
N ALA A 170 -6.92 0.43 -12.07
CA ALA A 170 -8.29 0.73 -11.69
C ALA A 170 -8.72 0.11 -10.34
N ARG A 171 -7.93 -0.81 -9.78
CA ARG A 171 -8.17 -1.47 -8.49
C ARG A 171 -7.29 -0.95 -7.36
N GLU A 172 -6.39 -0.03 -7.67
CA GLU A 172 -5.49 0.53 -6.66
C GLU A 172 -6.26 1.32 -5.58
N PRO A 173 -5.73 1.44 -4.36
CA PRO A 173 -6.43 1.98 -3.19
C PRO A 173 -6.99 3.39 -3.36
N ASP A 174 -6.40 4.18 -4.25
CA ASP A 174 -6.79 5.57 -4.54
C ASP A 174 -7.25 5.78 -5.98
N ALA A 175 -7.56 4.69 -6.72
CA ALA A 175 -8.16 4.80 -8.04
C ALA A 175 -9.47 5.61 -7.92
N SER A 176 -9.46 6.85 -8.39
CA SER A 176 -10.65 7.68 -8.42
C SER A 176 -11.59 7.12 -9.50
N ARG A 177 -12.76 6.68 -9.10
CA ARG A 177 -13.88 6.49 -10.03
C ARG A 177 -14.39 7.86 -10.42
N THR A 178 -13.75 8.47 -11.40
CA THR A 178 -14.32 9.64 -12.06
C THR A 178 -15.52 9.14 -12.83
N GLU A 179 -16.74 9.47 -12.40
CA GLU A 179 -17.91 9.30 -13.26
C GLU A 179 -17.62 10.07 -14.55
N PRO A 180 -17.83 9.45 -15.74
CA PRO A 180 -17.66 10.15 -16.99
C PRO A 180 -18.56 11.40 -16.96
N ALA A 181 -17.99 12.55 -17.32
CA ALA A 181 -18.75 13.79 -17.40
C ALA A 181 -20.03 13.55 -18.23
N PRO A 182 -21.18 14.04 -17.77
CA PRO A 182 -22.43 13.82 -18.49
C PRO A 182 -22.27 14.39 -19.93
N GLY A 183 -22.29 13.51 -20.93
CA GLY A 183 -22.15 13.89 -22.35
C GLY A 183 -21.06 13.12 -23.13
N LEU A 184 -20.16 12.38 -22.49
CA LEU A 184 -19.20 11.55 -23.21
C LEU A 184 -19.80 10.18 -23.50
N CYS A 185 -20.49 10.06 -24.65
CA CYS A 185 -20.97 8.78 -25.16
C CYS A 185 -19.79 8.05 -25.81
N LEU A 186 -19.16 7.11 -25.11
CA LEU A 186 -18.18 6.22 -25.72
C LEU A 186 -18.91 5.31 -26.71
N PRO A 187 -18.45 5.17 -27.97
CA PRO A 187 -19.06 4.28 -28.92
C PRO A 187 -18.94 2.84 -28.42
N ARG A 188 -20.07 2.16 -28.26
CA ARG A 188 -20.12 0.72 -28.01
C ARG A 188 -19.44 0.00 -29.18
N ALA A 189 -18.26 -0.57 -28.94
CA ALA A 189 -17.68 -1.53 -29.86
C ALA A 189 -18.65 -2.71 -29.98
N ARG A 190 -19.27 -2.87 -31.15
CA ARG A 190 -20.03 -4.08 -31.49
C ARG A 190 -19.00 -5.18 -31.71
N LEU A 191 -18.90 -6.10 -30.77
CA LEU A 191 -18.30 -7.40 -31.03
C LEU A 191 -19.29 -8.13 -31.92
N SER A 192 -19.00 -8.19 -33.23
CA SER A 192 -19.64 -9.11 -34.16
C SER A 192 -19.08 -10.50 -33.90
N ALA A 193 -20.02 -11.45 -33.82
CA ALA A 193 -19.79 -12.87 -33.63
C ALA A 193 -18.96 -13.49 -34.78
#